data_2d6cd3059742984c677755205fff2f0c
#
_entry.id   2d6cd3059742984c677755205fff2f0c
#
_cell.length_a   1.000
_cell.length_b   1.000
_cell.length_c   1.000
_cell.angle_alpha   90.00
_cell.angle_beta   90.00
_cell.angle_gamma   90.00
#
_symmetry.space_group_name_H-M   'P 1'
#
loop_
_entity.id
_entity.type
_entity.pdbx_description
1 polymer ?
#
loop_
_entity_poly.entity_id
_entity_poly.type
_entity_poly.pdbx_seq_one_letter_code
_entity_poly.pdbx_strand_id
1 'polypeptide(L)'
;MANYYLGVDMGGTLIKIAIVDDKAAVIEEAVVNTDINANPKSVIENITEVFKKFKNYNKVKTIGIGIAGDIDFRQGIVRLSPNLPKWNKVQLKRDIEKITGKTVYVDNDANTAAIGAYWLDIKAKADNMICVTLGTGVGGGIIINKKLFRGNSGTAGEIGHITVEPNGRKCNCGNYGCAETYIGVRHIVKETVDLLKTNKSKYILKLANNDIEQITPKLLSQAAEKGDVVAKKVWNNAGEKLGILLSDIIDFFNPDYIVLCGGISNAGDLIIKPAKEQIKKRAFKTAAKACKIVVSKYTSHLGVVGAAMLVKN
;
A
#
# COMPACT_ATOMS: atom_id res chain seq x y z
N MET A 1 17.67 11.57 25.59
CA MET A 1 17.99 10.29 24.92
C MET A 1 17.06 10.12 23.73
N ALA A 2 17.53 9.65 22.58
CA ALA A 2 16.67 9.37 21.45
C ALA A 2 15.73 8.19 21.78
N ASN A 3 14.44 8.34 21.45
CA ASN A 3 13.50 7.23 21.56
C ASN A 3 13.58 6.40 20.28
N TYR A 4 13.58 5.08 20.42
CA TYR A 4 13.56 4.13 19.32
C TYR A 4 12.28 3.32 19.33
N TYR A 5 11.78 3.07 18.12
CA TYR A 5 10.57 2.32 17.85
C TYR A 5 10.88 1.22 16.84
N LEU A 6 10.37 0.04 17.06
CA LEU A 6 10.55 -1.08 16.12
C LEU A 6 9.29 -1.20 15.24
N GLY A 7 9.49 -1.20 13.95
CA GLY A 7 8.45 -1.44 12.96
C GLY A 7 8.60 -2.80 12.30
N VAL A 8 7.48 -3.43 12.02
CA VAL A 8 7.40 -4.68 11.26
C VAL A 8 6.35 -4.50 10.17
N ASP A 9 6.73 -4.72 8.92
CA ASP A 9 5.84 -4.76 7.77
C ASP A 9 5.73 -6.20 7.28
N MET A 10 4.60 -6.85 7.56
CA MET A 10 4.36 -8.26 7.29
C MET A 10 3.68 -8.45 5.93
N GLY A 11 4.49 -8.53 4.87
CA GLY A 11 4.02 -8.87 3.53
C GLY A 11 3.88 -10.38 3.29
N GLY A 12 3.21 -10.75 2.21
CA GLY A 12 3.04 -12.17 1.81
C GLY A 12 4.32 -12.84 1.29
N THR A 13 5.36 -12.08 0.94
CA THR A 13 6.64 -12.62 0.42
C THR A 13 7.80 -12.30 1.36
N LEU A 14 7.83 -11.10 1.90
CA LEU A 14 8.89 -10.59 2.75
C LEU A 14 8.29 -9.93 3.99
N ILE A 15 8.97 -10.08 5.11
CA ILE A 15 8.74 -9.32 6.34
C ILE A 15 9.90 -8.36 6.50
N LYS A 16 9.61 -7.07 6.53
CA LYS A 16 10.61 -6.02 6.78
C LYS A 16 10.54 -5.59 8.23
N ILE A 17 11.69 -5.42 8.85
CA ILE A 17 11.82 -5.07 10.25
C ILE A 17 12.82 -3.92 10.34
N ALA A 18 12.48 -2.85 11.07
CA ALA A 18 13.40 -1.73 11.24
C ALA A 18 13.28 -1.11 12.64
N ILE A 19 14.40 -0.60 13.16
CA ILE A 19 14.42 0.34 14.26
C ILE A 19 14.45 1.74 13.69
N VAL A 20 13.52 2.58 14.15
CA VAL A 20 13.29 3.95 13.69
C VAL A 20 13.41 4.92 14.87
N ASP A 21 13.93 6.10 14.62
CA ASP A 21 14.00 7.16 15.64
C ASP A 21 12.75 8.05 15.68
N ASP A 22 12.73 9.04 16.57
CA ASP A 22 11.65 10.02 16.74
C ASP A 22 11.32 10.83 15.48
N LYS A 23 12.25 10.90 14.53
CA LYS A 23 12.12 11.65 13.27
C LYS A 23 11.80 10.76 12.08
N ALA A 24 11.45 9.48 12.35
CA ALA A 24 11.18 8.47 11.33
C ALA A 24 12.40 8.09 10.48
N ALA A 25 13.63 8.33 10.96
CA ALA A 25 14.83 7.85 10.30
C ALA A 25 15.09 6.38 10.67
N VAL A 26 15.35 5.56 9.65
CA VAL A 26 15.73 4.14 9.84
C VAL A 26 17.15 4.07 10.38
N ILE A 27 17.33 3.43 11.53
CA ILE A 27 18.61 3.25 12.22
C ILE A 27 19.21 1.88 11.95
N GLU A 28 18.38 0.84 11.98
CA GLU A 28 18.76 -0.54 11.68
C GLU A 28 17.58 -1.20 10.94
N GLU A 29 17.90 -2.10 10.01
CA GLU A 29 16.87 -2.84 9.28
C GLU A 29 17.28 -4.28 9.01
N ALA A 30 16.31 -5.15 8.86
CA ALA A 30 16.44 -6.53 8.44
C ALA A 30 15.25 -6.94 7.56
N VAL A 31 15.47 -7.91 6.69
CA VAL A 31 14.43 -8.50 5.86
C VAL A 31 14.50 -10.02 6.03
N VAL A 32 13.34 -10.63 6.23
CA VAL A 32 13.20 -12.09 6.28
C VAL A 32 12.14 -12.55 5.29
N ASN A 33 12.30 -13.75 4.77
CA ASN A 33 11.30 -14.35 3.88
C ASN A 33 10.05 -14.73 4.68
N THR A 34 8.89 -14.50 4.10
CA THR A 34 7.63 -14.94 4.66
C THR A 34 7.35 -16.37 4.24
N ASP A 35 7.26 -17.29 5.21
CA ASP A 35 6.67 -18.61 4.95
C ASP A 35 5.15 -18.50 5.13
N ILE A 36 4.44 -18.37 4.01
CA ILE A 36 2.97 -18.22 4.00
C ILE A 36 2.23 -19.44 4.57
N ASN A 37 2.89 -20.62 4.58
CA ASN A 37 2.35 -21.87 5.09
C ASN A 37 2.75 -22.14 6.54
N ALA A 38 3.58 -21.28 7.13
CA ALA A 38 4.01 -21.44 8.51
C ALA A 38 2.86 -21.20 9.51
N ASN A 39 2.98 -21.85 10.65
CA ASN A 39 2.11 -21.57 11.79
C ASN A 39 2.40 -20.15 12.32
N PRO A 40 1.37 -19.34 12.67
CA PRO A 40 1.55 -18.02 13.25
C PRO A 40 2.57 -17.97 14.40
N LYS A 41 2.56 -18.96 15.29
CA LYS A 41 3.50 -19.05 16.42
C LYS A 41 4.95 -19.11 15.94
N SER A 42 5.28 -19.93 14.95
CA SER A 42 6.66 -20.04 14.45
C SER A 42 7.11 -18.76 13.74
N VAL A 43 6.22 -18.08 13.01
CA VAL A 43 6.54 -16.78 12.41
C VAL A 43 6.82 -15.74 13.48
N ILE A 44 5.99 -15.67 14.54
CA ILE A 44 6.19 -14.75 15.67
C ILE A 44 7.52 -15.02 16.37
N GLU A 45 7.85 -16.28 16.65
CA GLU A 45 9.13 -16.68 17.26
C GLU A 45 10.31 -16.25 16.37
N ASN A 46 10.25 -16.54 15.07
CA ASN A 46 11.31 -16.17 14.13
C ASN A 46 11.55 -14.65 14.05
N ILE A 47 10.49 -13.84 13.93
CA ILE A 47 10.66 -12.39 13.87
C ILE A 47 11.18 -11.82 15.20
N THR A 48 10.75 -12.35 16.33
CA THR A 48 11.20 -11.88 17.65
C THR A 48 12.68 -12.23 17.90
N GLU A 49 13.18 -13.33 17.36
CA GLU A 49 14.63 -13.63 17.39
C GLU A 49 15.44 -12.63 16.53
N VAL A 50 14.87 -12.16 15.40
CA VAL A 50 15.52 -11.10 14.60
C VAL A 50 15.58 -9.79 15.37
N PHE A 51 14.53 -9.44 16.15
CA PHE A 51 14.53 -8.21 16.97
C PHE A 51 15.74 -8.17 17.92
N LYS A 52 16.05 -9.30 18.58
CA LYS A 52 17.15 -9.43 19.55
C LYS A 52 18.53 -9.22 18.93
N LYS A 53 18.68 -9.40 17.61
CA LYS A 53 19.93 -9.21 16.90
C LYS A 53 20.28 -7.74 16.63
N PHE A 54 19.31 -6.83 16.72
CA PHE A 54 19.58 -5.41 16.56
C PHE A 54 20.35 -4.84 17.73
N LYS A 55 21.40 -4.06 17.46
CA LYS A 55 22.27 -3.44 18.46
C LYS A 55 21.49 -2.52 19.41
N ASN A 56 20.48 -1.83 18.87
CA ASN A 56 19.67 -0.87 19.62
C ASN A 56 18.36 -1.46 20.18
N TYR A 57 18.13 -2.77 20.10
CA TYR A 57 16.87 -3.40 20.54
C TYR A 57 16.51 -3.07 22.00
N ASN A 58 17.49 -3.03 22.90
CA ASN A 58 17.27 -2.72 24.32
C ASN A 58 16.75 -1.27 24.54
N LYS A 59 16.97 -0.38 23.59
CA LYS A 59 16.49 1.02 23.63
C LYS A 59 15.10 1.17 23.01
N VAL A 60 14.58 0.15 22.33
CA VAL A 60 13.24 0.15 21.73
C VAL A 60 12.19 0.19 22.83
N LYS A 61 11.26 1.14 22.74
CA LYS A 61 10.15 1.31 23.69
C LYS A 61 8.90 0.56 23.27
N THR A 62 8.56 0.59 21.98
CA THR A 62 7.36 0.00 21.44
C THR A 62 7.63 -0.71 20.13
N ILE A 63 6.78 -1.66 19.80
CA ILE A 63 6.78 -2.41 18.54
C ILE A 63 5.47 -2.11 17.80
N GLY A 64 5.56 -1.67 16.56
CA GLY A 64 4.41 -1.52 15.67
C GLY A 64 4.45 -2.54 14.54
N ILE A 65 3.30 -3.06 14.14
CA ILE A 65 3.18 -4.10 13.13
C ILE A 65 2.10 -3.71 12.12
N GLY A 66 2.48 -3.67 10.84
CA GLY A 66 1.57 -3.59 9.70
C GLY A 66 1.40 -4.95 9.06
N ILE A 67 0.17 -5.35 8.82
CA ILE A 67 -0.14 -6.65 8.20
C ILE A 67 -1.37 -6.52 7.32
N ALA A 68 -1.33 -7.14 6.13
CA ALA A 68 -2.49 -7.17 5.23
C ALA A 68 -3.65 -7.97 5.82
N GLY A 69 -4.86 -7.41 5.80
CA GLY A 69 -6.08 -8.11 6.20
C GLY A 69 -7.01 -7.30 7.08
N ASP A 70 -8.00 -8.00 7.62
CA ASP A 70 -8.95 -7.46 8.61
C ASP A 70 -8.34 -7.52 10.01
N ILE A 71 -8.07 -6.35 10.58
CA ILE A 71 -7.35 -6.19 11.84
C ILE A 71 -8.24 -5.53 12.90
N ASP A 72 -8.38 -6.17 14.04
CA ASP A 72 -8.83 -5.47 15.22
C ASP A 72 -7.68 -4.70 15.85
N PHE A 73 -7.53 -3.45 15.44
CA PHE A 73 -6.41 -2.60 15.90
C PHE A 73 -6.45 -2.30 17.41
N ARG A 74 -7.64 -2.34 18.04
CA ARG A 74 -7.81 -2.09 19.49
C ARG A 74 -7.25 -3.24 20.31
N GLN A 75 -7.57 -4.47 19.91
CA GLN A 75 -7.10 -5.68 20.59
C GLN A 75 -5.81 -6.23 20.00
N GLY A 76 -5.38 -5.76 18.80
CA GLY A 76 -4.22 -6.25 18.07
C GLY A 76 -4.41 -7.69 17.59
N ILE A 77 -5.63 -8.01 17.13
CA ILE A 77 -6.00 -9.34 16.62
C ILE A 77 -6.04 -9.28 15.09
N VAL A 78 -5.37 -10.21 14.44
CA VAL A 78 -5.55 -10.48 13.02
C VAL A 78 -6.78 -11.36 12.86
N ARG A 79 -7.92 -10.79 12.43
CA ARG A 79 -9.16 -11.55 12.22
C ARG A 79 -9.03 -12.47 11.03
N LEU A 80 -8.46 -11.96 9.95
CA LEU A 80 -8.18 -12.70 8.71
C LEU A 80 -7.08 -12.00 7.92
N SER A 81 -6.14 -12.77 7.36
CA SER A 81 -5.15 -12.24 6.41
C SER A 81 -5.23 -13.00 5.08
N PRO A 82 -5.49 -12.31 3.95
CA PRO A 82 -5.56 -12.96 2.63
C PRO A 82 -4.21 -13.49 2.16
N ASN A 83 -3.12 -12.91 2.66
CA ASN A 83 -1.75 -13.29 2.29
C ASN A 83 -1.15 -14.39 3.17
N LEU A 84 -1.80 -14.70 4.30
CA LEU A 84 -1.34 -15.68 5.28
C LEU A 84 -2.51 -16.60 5.66
N PRO A 85 -2.77 -17.67 4.90
CA PRO A 85 -4.00 -18.48 5.02
C PRO A 85 -4.26 -19.08 6.41
N LYS A 86 -3.20 -19.33 7.19
CA LYS A 86 -3.33 -19.85 8.57
C LYS A 86 -3.57 -18.76 9.62
N TRP A 87 -3.61 -17.49 9.22
CA TRP A 87 -3.79 -16.36 10.12
C TRP A 87 -5.27 -16.00 10.26
N ASN A 88 -5.95 -16.70 11.13
CA ASN A 88 -7.35 -16.48 11.49
C ASN A 88 -7.48 -16.34 12.99
N LYS A 89 -8.00 -15.20 13.48
CA LYS A 89 -8.15 -14.85 14.90
C LYS A 89 -6.86 -14.95 15.72
N VAL A 90 -5.71 -14.57 15.10
CA VAL A 90 -4.38 -14.60 15.74
C VAL A 90 -4.23 -13.43 16.69
N GLN A 91 -3.89 -13.71 17.96
CA GLN A 91 -3.69 -12.74 19.04
C GLN A 91 -2.30 -12.09 18.95
N LEU A 92 -1.99 -11.46 17.81
CA LEU A 92 -0.64 -11.03 17.43
C LEU A 92 0.00 -10.09 18.47
N LYS A 93 -0.74 -9.07 18.91
CA LYS A 93 -0.28 -8.15 19.96
C LYS A 93 0.11 -8.89 21.22
N ARG A 94 -0.83 -9.64 21.80
CA ARG A 94 -0.64 -10.38 23.06
C ARG A 94 0.56 -11.33 22.99
N ASP A 95 0.67 -12.06 21.88
CA ASP A 95 1.68 -13.11 21.75
C ASP A 95 3.09 -12.51 21.65
N ILE A 96 3.25 -11.37 20.94
CA ILE A 96 4.54 -10.65 20.88
C ILE A 96 4.82 -9.91 22.19
N GLU A 97 3.85 -9.28 22.84
CA GLU A 97 4.02 -8.65 24.15
C GLU A 97 4.52 -9.66 25.20
N LYS A 98 3.97 -10.88 25.19
CA LYS A 98 4.40 -11.96 26.10
C LYS A 98 5.87 -12.35 25.89
N ILE A 99 6.36 -12.37 24.65
CA ILE A 99 7.74 -12.78 24.36
C ILE A 99 8.73 -11.62 24.62
N THR A 100 8.32 -10.39 24.31
CA THR A 100 9.25 -9.25 24.27
C THR A 100 9.20 -8.37 25.51
N GLY A 101 8.10 -8.41 26.28
CA GLY A 101 7.84 -7.49 27.38
C GLY A 101 7.63 -6.04 26.96
N LYS A 102 7.43 -5.77 25.66
CA LYS A 102 7.28 -4.42 25.09
C LYS A 102 5.85 -4.20 24.62
N THR A 103 5.35 -2.97 24.71
CA THR A 103 4.04 -2.60 24.18
C THR A 103 3.98 -2.76 22.66
N VAL A 104 2.93 -3.41 22.17
CA VAL A 104 2.74 -3.72 20.74
C VAL A 104 1.51 -3.02 20.18
N TYR A 105 1.63 -2.45 18.99
CA TYR A 105 0.53 -1.90 18.19
C TYR A 105 0.44 -2.69 16.89
N VAL A 106 -0.77 -3.02 16.46
CA VAL A 106 -1.02 -3.76 15.21
C VAL A 106 -2.06 -3.00 14.40
N ASP A 107 -1.80 -2.85 13.11
CA ASP A 107 -2.72 -2.20 12.18
C ASP A 107 -2.66 -2.84 10.79
N ASN A 108 -3.57 -2.43 9.92
CA ASN A 108 -3.56 -2.81 8.51
C ASN A 108 -2.32 -2.22 7.79
N ASP A 109 -1.81 -2.92 6.77
CA ASP A 109 -0.63 -2.54 6.00
C ASP A 109 -0.80 -1.21 5.23
N ALA A 110 -1.99 -0.93 4.68
CA ALA A 110 -2.26 0.35 4.02
C ALA A 110 -2.31 1.51 5.03
N ASN A 111 -2.82 1.28 6.23
CA ASN A 111 -2.80 2.24 7.33
C ASN A 111 -1.36 2.57 7.76
N THR A 112 -0.51 1.54 7.92
CA THR A 112 0.90 1.78 8.23
C THR A 112 1.63 2.47 7.09
N ALA A 113 1.36 2.11 5.82
CA ALA A 113 1.91 2.82 4.68
C ALA A 113 1.51 4.31 4.68
N ALA A 114 0.27 4.63 5.06
CA ALA A 114 -0.19 6.01 5.18
C ALA A 114 0.57 6.79 6.26
N ILE A 115 0.78 6.19 7.44
CA ILE A 115 1.61 6.79 8.49
C ILE A 115 3.05 6.99 7.98
N GLY A 116 3.62 6.00 7.30
CA GLY A 116 4.94 6.11 6.70
C GLY A 116 5.05 7.27 5.70
N ALA A 117 4.08 7.40 4.80
CA ALA A 117 4.00 8.49 3.84
C ALA A 117 3.86 9.86 4.54
N TYR A 118 3.04 9.92 5.58
CA TYR A 118 2.86 11.12 6.39
C TYR A 118 4.18 11.61 7.02
N TRP A 119 4.98 10.69 7.54
CA TRP A 119 6.28 11.03 8.15
C TRP A 119 7.39 11.26 7.12
N LEU A 120 7.51 10.41 6.10
CA LEU A 120 8.63 10.43 5.16
C LEU A 120 8.43 11.42 4.00
N ASP A 121 7.25 11.44 3.37
CA ASP A 121 7.00 12.28 2.19
C ASP A 121 6.51 13.68 2.60
N ILE A 122 5.60 13.77 3.58
CA ILE A 122 4.94 15.02 3.97
C ILE A 122 5.62 15.67 5.17
N LYS A 123 6.55 14.96 5.87
CA LYS A 123 7.25 15.46 7.07
C LYS A 123 6.29 15.89 8.18
N ALA A 124 5.17 15.18 8.32
CA ALA A 124 4.11 15.42 9.29
C ALA A 124 3.53 16.87 9.25
N LYS A 125 3.55 17.51 8.06
CA LYS A 125 3.13 18.93 7.92
C LYS A 125 1.69 19.12 7.46
N ALA A 126 0.99 18.08 7.01
CA ALA A 126 -0.40 18.16 6.59
C ALA A 126 -1.35 17.92 7.77
N ASP A 127 -2.52 18.56 7.75
CA ASP A 127 -3.60 18.21 8.66
C ASP A 127 -4.38 17.00 8.14
N ASN A 128 -4.61 16.94 6.81
CA ASN A 128 -5.38 15.91 6.16
C ASN A 128 -4.62 15.34 4.97
N MET A 129 -4.44 14.03 4.94
CA MET A 129 -3.73 13.33 3.86
C MET A 129 -4.39 11.98 3.58
N ILE A 130 -4.51 11.64 2.32
CA ILE A 130 -4.90 10.30 1.89
C ILE A 130 -3.69 9.63 1.24
N CYS A 131 -3.33 8.45 1.71
CA CYS A 131 -2.35 7.59 1.03
C CYS A 131 -3.09 6.56 0.19
N VAL A 132 -2.68 6.40 -1.06
CA VAL A 132 -3.22 5.40 -2.00
C VAL A 132 -2.11 4.44 -2.35
N THR A 133 -2.24 3.18 -1.95
CA THR A 133 -1.26 2.14 -2.25
C THR A 133 -1.65 1.43 -3.55
N LEU A 134 -0.78 1.45 -4.54
CA LEU A 134 -0.98 0.90 -5.89
C LEU A 134 -0.06 -0.31 -6.09
N GLY A 135 -0.57 -1.50 -5.78
CA GLY A 135 0.18 -2.75 -5.78
C GLY A 135 -0.59 -3.93 -6.35
N THR A 136 -0.52 -5.08 -5.71
CA THR A 136 -1.34 -6.27 -6.05
C THR A 136 -2.82 -5.89 -6.14
N GLY A 137 -3.29 -5.10 -5.16
CA GLY A 137 -4.58 -4.44 -5.12
C GLY A 137 -4.42 -2.91 -5.03
N VAL A 138 -5.50 -2.25 -4.61
CA VAL A 138 -5.54 -0.81 -4.32
C VAL A 138 -6.01 -0.62 -2.89
N GLY A 139 -5.12 -0.16 -2.03
CA GLY A 139 -5.42 0.12 -0.64
C GLY A 139 -5.40 1.63 -0.35
N GLY A 140 -5.86 1.99 0.83
CA GLY A 140 -5.85 3.37 1.28
C GLY A 140 -5.68 3.50 2.78
N GLY A 141 -5.08 4.61 3.19
CA GLY A 141 -5.04 5.03 4.58
C GLY A 141 -5.30 6.52 4.70
N ILE A 142 -6.03 6.91 5.71
CA ILE A 142 -6.61 8.24 5.86
C ILE A 142 -6.04 8.91 7.09
N ILE A 143 -5.40 10.05 6.92
CA ILE A 143 -4.97 10.94 8.01
C ILE A 143 -5.93 12.13 8.05
N ILE A 144 -6.58 12.39 9.19
CA ILE A 144 -7.44 13.55 9.43
C ILE A 144 -6.99 14.20 10.75
N ASN A 145 -6.81 15.53 10.74
CA ASN A 145 -6.32 16.26 11.88
C ASN A 145 -5.03 15.66 12.46
N LYS A 146 -4.10 15.28 11.57
CA LYS A 146 -2.78 14.67 11.88
C LYS A 146 -2.85 13.27 12.51
N LYS A 147 -4.01 12.64 12.56
CA LYS A 147 -4.22 11.31 13.14
C LYS A 147 -4.78 10.34 12.12
N LEU A 148 -4.38 9.09 12.21
CA LEU A 148 -4.93 8.01 11.40
C LEU A 148 -6.41 7.81 11.70
N PHE A 149 -7.25 7.94 10.67
CA PHE A 149 -8.67 7.70 10.75
C PHE A 149 -9.00 6.26 10.36
N ARG A 150 -9.49 5.49 11.32
CA ARG A 150 -9.79 4.06 11.14
C ARG A 150 -11.29 3.79 10.96
N GLY A 151 -12.14 4.80 11.14
CA GLY A 151 -13.59 4.61 11.15
C GLY A 151 -14.07 3.82 12.39
N ASN A 152 -15.35 3.49 12.39
CA ASN A 152 -15.99 2.83 13.51
C ASN A 152 -15.50 1.37 13.71
N SER A 153 -15.39 0.62 12.61
CA SER A 153 -15.02 -0.81 12.61
C SER A 153 -13.52 -1.07 12.43
N GLY A 154 -12.73 -0.04 12.12
CA GLY A 154 -11.32 -0.17 11.76
C GLY A 154 -11.04 -0.36 10.27
N THR A 155 -12.06 -0.31 9.42
CA THR A 155 -11.98 -0.60 7.97
C THR A 155 -12.12 0.65 7.09
N ALA A 156 -11.93 1.85 7.63
CA ALA A 156 -11.86 3.04 6.80
C ALA A 156 -10.65 2.97 5.85
N GLY A 157 -10.80 3.49 4.65
CA GLY A 157 -9.71 3.49 3.67
C GLY A 157 -9.79 2.37 2.64
N GLU A 158 -10.86 1.59 2.58
CA GLU A 158 -11.11 0.59 1.53
C GLU A 158 -11.43 1.24 0.17
N ILE A 159 -10.59 2.22 -0.23
CA ILE A 159 -10.79 3.07 -1.41
C ILE A 159 -10.70 2.30 -2.73
N GLY A 160 -9.97 1.18 -2.75
CA GLY A 160 -9.88 0.30 -3.91
C GLY A 160 -11.23 -0.32 -4.30
N HIS A 161 -12.18 -0.35 -3.37
CA HIS A 161 -13.53 -0.88 -3.59
C HIS A 161 -14.57 0.19 -3.95
N ILE A 162 -14.16 1.46 -4.06
CA ILE A 162 -15.02 2.51 -4.65
C ILE A 162 -15.30 2.15 -6.12
N THR A 163 -16.57 2.26 -6.52
CA THR A 163 -17.01 1.96 -7.88
C THR A 163 -16.64 3.11 -8.83
N VAL A 164 -15.70 2.86 -9.74
CA VAL A 164 -15.27 3.82 -10.79
C VAL A 164 -15.88 3.51 -12.17
N GLU A 165 -16.59 2.41 -12.28
CA GLU A 165 -17.29 1.97 -13.50
C GLU A 165 -18.56 1.23 -13.12
N PRO A 166 -19.73 1.86 -13.09
CA PRO A 166 -21.00 1.16 -12.86
C PRO A 166 -21.18 0.02 -13.86
N ASN A 167 -21.60 -1.16 -13.38
CA ASN A 167 -21.74 -2.38 -14.19
C ASN A 167 -20.42 -2.87 -14.84
N GLY A 168 -19.28 -2.45 -14.33
CA GLY A 168 -17.95 -2.82 -14.82
C GLY A 168 -17.50 -4.22 -14.39
N ARG A 169 -16.20 -4.41 -14.23
CA ARG A 169 -15.57 -5.69 -13.90
C ARG A 169 -16.00 -6.18 -12.51
N LYS A 170 -16.28 -7.49 -12.39
CA LYS A 170 -16.57 -8.11 -11.09
C LYS A 170 -15.32 -8.05 -10.19
N CYS A 171 -15.51 -7.62 -8.96
CA CYS A 171 -14.48 -7.58 -7.93
C CYS A 171 -14.59 -8.79 -6.99
N ASN A 172 -13.45 -9.19 -6.41
CA ASN A 172 -13.42 -10.27 -5.41
C ASN A 172 -14.19 -9.93 -4.12
N CYS A 173 -14.43 -8.65 -3.83
CA CYS A 173 -15.28 -8.22 -2.71
C CYS A 173 -16.78 -8.48 -2.93
N GLY A 174 -17.17 -8.96 -4.11
CA GLY A 174 -18.55 -9.23 -4.49
C GLY A 174 -19.22 -8.12 -5.31
N ASN A 175 -18.68 -6.90 -5.28
CA ASN A 175 -19.18 -5.73 -6.01
C ASN A 175 -18.69 -5.72 -7.47
N TYR A 176 -19.18 -4.76 -8.26
CA TYR A 176 -18.78 -4.53 -9.64
C TYR A 176 -18.16 -3.14 -9.81
N GLY A 177 -17.17 -3.03 -10.72
CA GLY A 177 -16.57 -1.77 -11.11
C GLY A 177 -15.66 -1.11 -10.08
N CYS A 178 -15.20 -1.84 -9.07
CA CYS A 178 -14.24 -1.34 -8.09
C CYS A 178 -12.95 -0.85 -8.77
N ALA A 179 -12.36 0.24 -8.29
CA ALA A 179 -11.12 0.82 -8.80
C ALA A 179 -9.99 -0.21 -8.90
N GLU A 180 -9.87 -1.09 -7.91
CA GLU A 180 -8.88 -2.17 -7.89
C GLU A 180 -8.91 -3.04 -9.14
N THR A 181 -10.11 -3.32 -9.68
CA THR A 181 -10.26 -4.19 -10.87
C THR A 181 -9.74 -3.56 -12.16
N TYR A 182 -9.30 -2.32 -12.13
CA TYR A 182 -8.69 -1.60 -13.27
C TYR A 182 -7.23 -1.21 -13.02
N ILE A 183 -6.86 -0.99 -11.74
CA ILE A 183 -5.57 -0.40 -11.37
C ILE A 183 -4.64 -1.46 -10.76
N GLY A 184 -5.16 -2.51 -10.10
CA GLY A 184 -4.35 -3.55 -9.48
C GLY A 184 -3.50 -4.34 -10.48
N VAL A 185 -2.31 -4.80 -10.07
CA VAL A 185 -1.32 -5.50 -10.92
C VAL A 185 -1.97 -6.63 -11.73
N ARG A 186 -2.73 -7.51 -11.08
CA ARG A 186 -3.39 -8.66 -11.76
C ARG A 186 -4.31 -8.20 -12.89
N HIS A 187 -4.99 -7.08 -12.71
CA HIS A 187 -5.96 -6.56 -13.66
C HIS A 187 -5.29 -5.86 -14.83
N ILE A 188 -4.19 -5.11 -14.57
CA ILE A 188 -3.34 -4.52 -15.62
C ILE A 188 -2.74 -5.61 -16.51
N VAL A 189 -2.19 -6.67 -15.91
CA VAL A 189 -1.63 -7.80 -16.67
C VAL A 189 -2.72 -8.51 -17.46
N LYS A 190 -3.85 -8.81 -16.84
CA LYS A 190 -4.98 -9.45 -17.52
C LYS A 190 -5.47 -8.62 -18.72
N GLU A 191 -5.67 -7.33 -18.55
CA GLU A 191 -6.08 -6.42 -19.65
C GLU A 191 -5.06 -6.43 -20.79
N THR A 192 -3.77 -6.45 -20.45
CA THR A 192 -2.70 -6.55 -21.46
C THR A 192 -2.82 -7.83 -22.27
N VAL A 193 -2.95 -8.98 -21.59
CA VAL A 193 -3.10 -10.29 -22.26
C VAL A 193 -4.35 -10.32 -23.13
N ASP A 194 -5.47 -9.78 -22.66
CA ASP A 194 -6.71 -9.72 -23.42
C ASP A 194 -6.57 -8.83 -24.67
N LEU A 195 -5.90 -7.70 -24.56
CA LEU A 195 -5.65 -6.82 -25.71
C LEU A 195 -4.69 -7.44 -26.75
N LEU A 196 -3.71 -8.23 -26.30
CA LEU A 196 -2.76 -8.92 -27.21
C LEU A 196 -3.42 -9.98 -28.08
N LYS A 197 -4.61 -10.49 -27.73
CA LYS A 197 -5.38 -11.43 -28.56
C LYS A 197 -5.87 -10.81 -29.87
N THR A 198 -6.12 -9.51 -29.88
CA THR A 198 -6.72 -8.78 -31.01
C THR A 198 -5.81 -7.67 -31.56
N ASN A 199 -4.73 -7.32 -30.87
CA ASN A 199 -3.82 -6.25 -31.23
C ASN A 199 -2.38 -6.74 -31.30
N LYS A 200 -1.66 -6.36 -32.34
CA LYS A 200 -0.22 -6.64 -32.42
C LYS A 200 0.54 -5.68 -31.51
N SER A 201 1.41 -6.24 -30.67
CA SER A 201 2.39 -5.50 -29.88
C SER A 201 3.77 -5.67 -30.50
N LYS A 202 4.51 -4.56 -30.61
CA LYS A 202 5.88 -4.59 -31.11
C LYS A 202 6.90 -4.98 -30.05
N TYR A 203 6.65 -4.64 -28.80
CA TYR A 203 7.66 -4.74 -27.74
C TYR A 203 7.27 -5.62 -26.57
N ILE A 204 5.98 -5.75 -26.22
CA ILE A 204 5.56 -6.49 -25.02
C ILE A 204 6.05 -7.94 -25.09
N LEU A 205 5.68 -8.68 -26.15
CA LEU A 205 6.07 -10.10 -26.27
C LEU A 205 7.59 -10.26 -26.38
N LYS A 206 8.28 -9.35 -27.08
CA LYS A 206 9.75 -9.37 -27.18
C LYS A 206 10.42 -9.22 -25.81
N LEU A 207 9.93 -8.28 -24.98
CA LEU A 207 10.45 -8.04 -23.63
C LEU A 207 10.08 -9.18 -22.66
N ALA A 208 8.97 -9.85 -22.90
CA ALA A 208 8.51 -11.01 -22.13
C ALA A 208 9.07 -12.35 -22.65
N ASN A 209 10.08 -12.35 -23.51
CA ASN A 209 10.67 -13.56 -24.12
C ASN A 209 9.63 -14.48 -24.78
N ASN A 210 8.55 -13.92 -25.35
CA ASN A 210 7.36 -14.58 -25.88
C ASN A 210 6.57 -15.40 -24.86
N ASP A 211 6.76 -15.15 -23.58
CA ASP A 211 6.04 -15.77 -22.48
C ASP A 211 5.10 -14.74 -21.80
N ILE A 212 3.78 -14.92 -21.95
CA ILE A 212 2.78 -14.03 -21.39
C ILE A 212 2.77 -14.01 -19.85
N GLU A 213 3.24 -15.07 -19.20
CA GLU A 213 3.33 -15.16 -17.74
C GLU A 213 4.45 -14.24 -17.18
N GLN A 214 5.40 -13.81 -18.01
CA GLN A 214 6.43 -12.86 -17.63
C GLN A 214 6.00 -11.39 -17.77
N ILE A 215 4.77 -11.13 -18.19
CA ILE A 215 4.27 -9.76 -18.31
C ILE A 215 4.10 -9.15 -16.92
N THR A 216 4.77 -8.03 -16.68
CA THR A 216 4.72 -7.27 -15.44
C THR A 216 4.45 -5.79 -15.71
N PRO A 217 3.95 -5.01 -14.75
CA PRO A 217 3.81 -3.56 -14.89
C PRO A 217 5.11 -2.86 -15.29
N LYS A 218 6.26 -3.30 -14.77
CA LYS A 218 7.57 -2.77 -15.14
C LYS A 218 7.87 -2.98 -16.62
N LEU A 219 7.64 -4.20 -17.11
CA LEU A 219 7.82 -4.52 -18.53
C LEU A 219 6.88 -3.69 -19.41
N LEU A 220 5.63 -3.51 -18.98
CA LEU A 220 4.66 -2.67 -19.70
C LEU A 220 5.11 -1.21 -19.78
N SER A 221 5.67 -0.66 -18.70
CA SER A 221 6.22 0.69 -18.73
C SER A 221 7.36 0.81 -19.74
N GLN A 222 8.29 -0.15 -19.76
CA GLN A 222 9.38 -0.20 -20.73
C GLN A 222 8.89 -0.31 -22.18
N ALA A 223 7.84 -1.10 -22.42
CA ALA A 223 7.22 -1.21 -23.74
C ALA A 223 6.55 0.11 -24.18
N ALA A 224 5.83 0.75 -23.26
CA ALA A 224 5.15 2.03 -23.51
C ALA A 224 6.16 3.16 -23.85
N GLU A 225 7.28 3.21 -23.13
CA GLU A 225 8.39 4.15 -23.39
C GLU A 225 9.00 3.94 -24.79
N LYS A 226 9.05 2.70 -25.27
CA LYS A 226 9.47 2.36 -26.65
C LYS A 226 8.38 2.62 -27.69
N GLY A 227 7.23 3.14 -27.31
CA GLY A 227 6.16 3.52 -28.21
C GLY A 227 5.11 2.41 -28.48
N ASP A 228 5.11 1.32 -27.70
CA ASP A 228 4.11 0.25 -27.84
C ASP A 228 2.69 0.77 -27.61
N VAL A 229 1.81 0.58 -28.58
CA VAL A 229 0.45 1.12 -28.57
C VAL A 229 -0.42 0.40 -27.53
N VAL A 230 -0.25 -0.93 -27.41
CA VAL A 230 -1.02 -1.72 -26.45
C VAL A 230 -0.64 -1.32 -25.03
N ALA A 231 0.65 -1.24 -24.72
CA ALA A 231 1.14 -0.83 -23.41
C ALA A 231 0.67 0.59 -23.03
N LYS A 232 0.75 1.54 -23.98
CA LYS A 232 0.22 2.91 -23.76
C LYS A 232 -1.27 2.92 -23.49
N LYS A 233 -2.06 2.10 -24.21
CA LYS A 233 -3.50 1.99 -24.00
C LYS A 233 -3.84 1.46 -22.60
N VAL A 234 -3.15 0.41 -22.15
CA VAL A 234 -3.33 -0.15 -20.81
C VAL A 234 -3.04 0.89 -19.72
N TRP A 235 -1.92 1.60 -19.82
CA TRP A 235 -1.58 2.63 -18.85
C TRP A 235 -2.55 3.81 -18.87
N ASN A 236 -3.02 4.23 -20.06
CA ASN A 236 -4.02 5.28 -20.16
C ASN A 236 -5.34 4.87 -19.48
N ASN A 237 -5.84 3.66 -19.75
CA ASN A 237 -7.05 3.16 -19.13
C ASN A 237 -6.93 3.09 -17.59
N ALA A 238 -5.83 2.54 -17.08
CA ALA A 238 -5.57 2.48 -15.64
C ALA A 238 -5.49 3.89 -15.03
N GLY A 239 -4.82 4.83 -15.71
CA GLY A 239 -4.71 6.21 -15.27
C GLY A 239 -6.04 6.96 -15.27
N GLU A 240 -6.90 6.74 -16.26
CA GLU A 240 -8.25 7.31 -16.28
C GLU A 240 -9.08 6.84 -15.06
N LYS A 241 -9.06 5.52 -14.77
CA LYS A 241 -9.76 4.98 -13.59
C LYS A 241 -9.17 5.47 -12.27
N LEU A 242 -7.84 5.59 -12.20
CA LEU A 242 -7.19 6.23 -11.05
C LEU A 242 -7.67 7.68 -10.89
N GLY A 243 -7.75 8.43 -11.98
CA GLY A 243 -8.20 9.83 -11.93
C GLY A 243 -9.66 9.98 -11.48
N ILE A 244 -10.55 9.05 -11.84
CA ILE A 244 -11.93 9.02 -11.34
C ILE A 244 -11.90 8.81 -9.82
N LEU A 245 -11.21 7.77 -9.33
CA LEU A 245 -11.06 7.49 -7.90
C LEU A 245 -10.50 8.70 -7.14
N LEU A 246 -9.44 9.32 -7.66
CA LEU A 246 -8.82 10.48 -7.01
C LEU A 246 -9.75 11.70 -7.01
N SER A 247 -10.61 11.86 -8.02
CA SER A 247 -11.62 12.93 -8.03
C SER A 247 -12.63 12.75 -6.91
N ASP A 248 -13.14 11.53 -6.73
CA ASP A 248 -14.07 11.21 -5.66
C ASP A 248 -13.45 11.43 -4.27
N ILE A 249 -12.17 11.04 -4.11
CA ILE A 249 -11.41 11.28 -2.87
C ILE A 249 -11.24 12.80 -2.61
N ILE A 250 -10.89 13.56 -3.64
CA ILE A 250 -10.72 15.03 -3.52
C ILE A 250 -12.04 15.69 -3.11
N ASP A 251 -13.14 15.32 -3.75
CA ASP A 251 -14.43 15.94 -3.50
C ASP A 251 -15.03 15.55 -2.14
N PHE A 252 -14.75 14.33 -1.68
CA PHE A 252 -15.30 13.82 -0.44
C PHE A 252 -14.49 14.26 0.80
N PHE A 253 -13.15 14.17 0.72
CA PHE A 253 -12.27 14.44 1.87
C PHE A 253 -11.62 15.82 1.85
N ASN A 254 -11.50 16.45 0.67
CA ASN A 254 -10.79 17.71 0.47
C ASN A 254 -9.41 17.73 1.20
N PRO A 255 -8.52 16.75 0.93
CA PRO A 255 -7.28 16.62 1.65
C PRO A 255 -6.22 17.63 1.18
N ASP A 256 -5.27 17.98 2.05
CA ASP A 256 -4.08 18.77 1.68
C ASP A 256 -3.20 18.03 0.69
N TYR A 257 -3.07 16.71 0.89
CA TYR A 257 -2.22 15.83 0.07
C TYR A 257 -2.90 14.49 -0.24
N ILE A 258 -2.66 14.01 -1.45
CA ILE A 258 -2.80 12.60 -1.82
C ILE A 258 -1.41 12.07 -2.12
N VAL A 259 -0.96 11.04 -1.39
CA VAL A 259 0.31 10.37 -1.64
C VAL A 259 0.04 9.04 -2.34
N LEU A 260 0.59 8.88 -3.54
CA LEU A 260 0.53 7.64 -4.31
C LEU A 260 1.79 6.83 -4.06
N CYS A 261 1.66 5.57 -3.69
CA CYS A 261 2.78 4.67 -3.47
C CYS A 261 2.51 3.27 -4.02
N GLY A 262 3.48 2.37 -3.90
CA GLY A 262 3.39 1.02 -4.46
C GLY A 262 3.99 0.88 -5.86
N GLY A 263 4.17 -0.37 -6.30
CA GLY A 263 4.92 -0.66 -7.53
C GLY A 263 4.34 -0.06 -8.80
N ILE A 264 3.02 0.11 -8.86
CA ILE A 264 2.33 0.70 -10.03
C ILE A 264 2.60 2.21 -10.13
N SER A 265 2.80 2.92 -9.02
CA SER A 265 3.12 4.34 -9.05
C SER A 265 4.43 4.65 -9.77
N ASN A 266 5.33 3.66 -9.90
CA ASN A 266 6.57 3.78 -10.66
C ASN A 266 6.37 3.90 -12.18
N ALA A 267 5.16 3.67 -12.70
CA ALA A 267 4.82 3.97 -14.09
C ALA A 267 4.87 5.48 -14.38
N GLY A 268 4.93 6.32 -13.35
CA GLY A 268 5.14 7.76 -13.47
C GLY A 268 4.09 8.43 -14.37
N ASP A 269 4.55 9.21 -15.34
CA ASP A 269 3.68 9.96 -16.24
C ASP A 269 2.71 9.09 -17.05
N LEU A 270 3.02 7.83 -17.29
CA LEU A 270 2.13 6.92 -18.03
C LEU A 270 0.77 6.75 -17.36
N ILE A 271 0.73 6.76 -16.03
CA ILE A 271 -0.52 6.65 -15.26
C ILE A 271 -0.96 7.99 -14.67
N ILE A 272 -0.01 8.86 -14.29
CA ILE A 272 -0.31 10.13 -13.60
C ILE A 272 -0.91 11.18 -14.54
N LYS A 273 -0.43 11.28 -15.80
CA LYS A 273 -0.98 12.27 -16.75
C LYS A 273 -2.47 12.02 -17.03
N PRO A 274 -2.91 10.82 -17.46
CA PRO A 274 -4.34 10.58 -17.68
C PRO A 274 -5.15 10.71 -16.40
N ALA A 275 -4.60 10.37 -15.22
CA ALA A 275 -5.28 10.60 -13.95
C ALA A 275 -5.52 12.09 -13.68
N LYS A 276 -4.50 12.94 -13.88
CA LYS A 276 -4.64 14.40 -13.74
C LYS A 276 -5.66 15.01 -14.71
N GLU A 277 -5.75 14.49 -15.93
CA GLU A 277 -6.76 14.94 -16.89
C GLU A 277 -8.18 14.64 -16.41
N GLN A 278 -8.41 13.45 -15.84
CA GLN A 278 -9.71 13.12 -15.25
C GLN A 278 -10.05 13.99 -14.04
N ILE A 279 -9.10 14.22 -13.15
CA ILE A 279 -9.27 15.12 -12.00
C ILE A 279 -9.67 16.52 -12.47
N LYS A 280 -8.99 17.06 -13.47
CA LYS A 280 -9.32 18.39 -14.03
C LYS A 280 -10.75 18.47 -14.58
N LYS A 281 -11.27 17.38 -15.13
CA LYS A 281 -12.61 17.29 -15.71
C LYS A 281 -13.70 17.07 -14.68
N ARG A 282 -13.41 16.37 -13.57
CA ARG A 282 -14.40 15.80 -12.66
C ARG A 282 -14.44 16.47 -11.30
N ALA A 283 -13.27 16.66 -10.68
CA ALA A 283 -13.20 17.13 -9.32
C ALA A 283 -13.63 18.60 -9.19
N PHE A 284 -14.21 18.94 -8.04
CA PHE A 284 -14.58 20.31 -7.71
C PHE A 284 -13.37 21.23 -7.77
N LYS A 285 -13.42 22.24 -8.60
CA LYS A 285 -12.24 23.04 -9.00
C LYS A 285 -11.43 23.59 -7.83
N THR A 286 -12.11 24.08 -6.78
CA THR A 286 -11.44 24.64 -5.60
C THR A 286 -10.69 23.56 -4.83
N ALA A 287 -11.31 22.40 -4.61
CA ALA A 287 -10.70 21.26 -3.93
C ALA A 287 -9.53 20.69 -4.72
N ALA A 288 -9.70 20.48 -6.04
CA ALA A 288 -8.64 20.01 -6.93
C ALA A 288 -7.42 20.92 -6.98
N LYS A 289 -7.64 22.25 -6.90
CA LYS A 289 -6.55 23.25 -6.86
C LYS A 289 -5.80 23.26 -5.53
N ALA A 290 -6.49 22.97 -4.44
CA ALA A 290 -5.91 22.96 -3.09
C ALA A 290 -5.11 21.67 -2.83
N CYS A 291 -5.57 20.53 -3.34
CA CYS A 291 -4.97 19.22 -3.11
C CYS A 291 -3.66 19.03 -3.90
N LYS A 292 -2.62 18.58 -3.22
CA LYS A 292 -1.33 18.22 -3.85
C LYS A 292 -1.20 16.72 -3.99
N ILE A 293 -0.95 16.25 -5.22
CA ILE A 293 -0.71 14.83 -5.50
C ILE A 293 0.79 14.59 -5.59
N VAL A 294 1.29 13.71 -4.73
CA VAL A 294 2.71 13.35 -4.60
C VAL A 294 2.88 11.86 -4.87
N VAL A 295 3.90 11.49 -5.63
CA VAL A 295 4.33 10.09 -5.75
C VAL A 295 5.45 9.86 -4.73
N SER A 296 5.27 8.87 -3.86
CA SER A 296 6.26 8.57 -2.82
C SER A 296 7.57 8.08 -3.41
N LYS A 297 8.67 8.60 -2.85
CA LYS A 297 10.03 8.12 -3.13
C LYS A 297 10.47 7.02 -2.16
N TYR A 298 9.68 6.74 -1.13
CA TYR A 298 10.02 5.85 -0.02
C TYR A 298 9.18 4.56 -0.01
N THR A 299 8.62 4.17 -1.15
CA THR A 299 7.67 3.04 -1.27
C THR A 299 8.14 1.77 -0.56
N SER A 300 9.44 1.48 -0.55
CA SER A 300 9.99 0.28 0.10
C SER A 300 10.03 0.36 1.63
N HIS A 301 9.93 1.54 2.22
CA HIS A 301 10.08 1.79 3.66
C HIS A 301 8.77 2.28 4.32
N LEU A 302 7.74 2.63 3.54
CA LEU A 302 6.51 3.23 4.09
C LEU A 302 5.87 2.32 5.14
N GLY A 303 5.67 1.03 4.82
CA GLY A 303 5.03 0.08 5.73
C GLY A 303 5.80 -0.06 7.04
N VAL A 304 7.10 -0.33 6.97
CA VAL A 304 7.93 -0.57 8.16
C VAL A 304 8.12 0.68 9.02
N VAL A 305 8.34 1.84 8.40
CA VAL A 305 8.46 3.11 9.13
C VAL A 305 7.12 3.51 9.73
N GLY A 306 6.05 3.39 8.96
CA GLY A 306 4.70 3.68 9.45
C GLY A 306 4.28 2.76 10.60
N ALA A 307 4.62 1.47 10.52
CA ALA A 307 4.42 0.55 11.63
C ALA A 307 5.16 1.03 12.90
N ALA A 308 6.44 1.38 12.80
CA ALA A 308 7.20 1.92 13.93
C ALA A 308 6.55 3.18 14.53
N MET A 309 5.95 4.03 13.69
CA MET A 309 5.34 5.30 14.10
C MET A 309 3.87 5.16 14.53
N LEU A 310 3.29 3.96 14.58
CA LEU A 310 1.91 3.72 15.06
C LEU A 310 1.66 4.29 16.46
N VAL A 311 2.66 4.26 17.34
CA VAL A 311 2.57 4.81 18.70
C VAL A 311 2.28 6.30 18.75
N LYS A 312 2.56 7.04 17.66
CA LYS A 312 2.35 8.49 17.58
C LYS A 312 1.02 8.86 16.89
N ASN A 313 0.23 7.86 16.50
CA ASN A 313 -1.05 7.98 15.80
C ASN A 313 -2.16 7.23 16.55
#